data_22144b9fa161cd5412591b57d2d10cb3
#
_entry.id   22144b9fa161cd5412591b57d2d10cb3
#
_cell.length_a   1.000
_cell.length_b   1.000
_cell.length_c   1.000
_cell.angle_alpha   90.00
_cell.angle_beta   90.00
_cell.angle_gamma   90.00
#
_symmetry.space_group_name_H-M   'P 1'
#
loop_
_entity.id
_entity.type
_entity.pdbx_description
1 polymer ?
#
loop_
_entity_poly.entity_id
_entity_poly.type
_entity_poly.pdbx_seq_one_letter_code
_entity_poly.pdbx_strand_id
1 'polypeptide(L)'
;MGSGGAGIPLRELGLVFLVACTVTYLCTGIIRSIMVRSGRIAAIRDRDVHTQPKPRLGGAAMFTGFLAAVFIAQQLPALTRGFKPITPEMGAVVMAGFVIVIVGIIDDIFEIDAITKLIGQILGAMVMSLMGLSWTLLYLPFGDRTTVVIDQLPSNVVTALFTDTLINALNFVADLD
;
A
#
# COMPACT_ATOMS: atom_id res chain seq x y z
N MET A 1 38.74 13.69 10.93
CA MET A 1 37.93 12.52 11.25
C MET A 1 36.62 13.06 11.81
N GLY A 2 35.65 13.29 10.95
CA GLY A 2 34.35 13.78 11.37
C GLY A 2 33.48 12.59 11.82
N SER A 3 33.02 12.62 13.06
CA SER A 3 31.99 11.72 13.60
C SER A 3 30.70 11.96 12.82
N GLY A 4 30.51 11.27 11.72
CA GLY A 4 29.25 11.23 11.02
C GLY A 4 28.24 10.49 11.88
N GLY A 5 27.62 11.17 12.83
CA GLY A 5 26.42 10.70 13.47
C GLY A 5 25.40 10.40 12.36
N ALA A 6 24.89 9.18 12.32
CA ALA A 6 23.84 8.78 11.39
C ALA A 6 22.53 9.50 11.78
N GLY A 7 22.50 10.80 11.57
CA GLY A 7 21.27 11.58 11.72
C GLY A 7 20.27 11.12 10.67
N ILE A 8 19.00 11.04 11.06
CA ILE A 8 17.91 10.75 10.15
C ILE A 8 17.97 11.75 8.98
N PRO A 9 17.98 11.35 7.72
CA PRO A 9 18.09 12.24 6.57
C PRO A 9 16.78 12.98 6.30
N LEU A 10 16.37 13.85 7.25
CA LEU A 10 15.07 14.54 7.24
C LEU A 10 14.83 15.33 5.94
N ARG A 11 15.89 15.93 5.38
CA ARG A 11 15.78 16.69 4.12
C ARG A 11 15.37 15.78 2.96
N GLU A 12 16.01 14.62 2.81
CA GLU A 12 15.74 13.69 1.73
C GLU A 12 14.37 13.01 1.92
N LEU A 13 14.04 12.64 3.16
CA LEU A 13 12.70 12.14 3.49
C LEU A 13 11.61 13.17 3.20
N GLY A 14 11.84 14.44 3.52
CA GLY A 14 10.93 15.53 3.20
C GLY A 14 10.73 15.71 1.69
N LEU A 15 11.79 15.58 0.89
CA LEU A 15 11.70 15.62 -0.57
C LEU A 15 10.87 14.46 -1.12
N VAL A 16 11.13 13.24 -0.66
CA VAL A 16 10.37 12.04 -1.06
C VAL A 16 8.89 12.18 -0.71
N PHE A 17 8.59 12.67 0.50
CA PHE A 17 7.22 12.95 0.93
C PHE A 17 6.53 13.99 0.04
N LEU A 18 7.19 15.10 -0.27
CA LEU A 18 6.65 16.13 -1.15
C LEU A 18 6.38 15.60 -2.56
N VAL A 19 7.28 14.77 -3.10
CA VAL A 19 7.05 14.11 -4.40
C VAL A 19 5.84 13.21 -4.35
N ALA A 20 5.73 12.35 -3.32
CA ALA A 20 4.57 11.48 -3.15
C ALA A 20 3.25 12.28 -3.13
N CYS A 21 3.19 13.32 -2.29
CA CYS A 21 2.00 14.17 -2.17
C CYS A 21 1.65 14.88 -3.49
N THR A 22 2.65 15.48 -4.14
CA THR A 22 2.44 16.24 -5.38
C THR A 22 1.96 15.33 -6.50
N VAL A 23 2.63 14.19 -6.71
CA VAL A 23 2.24 13.23 -7.76
C VAL A 23 0.85 12.66 -7.49
N THR A 24 0.57 12.25 -6.25
CA THR A 24 -0.77 11.77 -5.85
C THR A 24 -1.84 12.83 -6.14
N TYR A 25 -1.62 14.07 -5.74
CA TYR A 25 -2.56 15.18 -5.96
C TYR A 25 -2.84 15.41 -7.46
N LEU A 26 -1.79 15.48 -8.28
CA LEU A 26 -1.92 15.68 -9.72
C LEU A 26 -2.63 14.49 -10.38
N CYS A 27 -2.24 13.25 -10.04
CA CYS A 27 -2.88 12.05 -10.57
C CYS A 27 -4.36 11.96 -10.19
N THR A 28 -4.71 12.32 -8.95
CA THR A 28 -6.10 12.36 -8.49
C THR A 28 -6.92 13.38 -9.32
N GLY A 29 -6.35 14.56 -9.59
CA GLY A 29 -6.99 15.56 -10.45
C GLY A 29 -7.21 15.08 -11.88
N ILE A 30 -6.23 14.40 -12.46
CA ILE A 30 -6.31 13.82 -13.81
C ILE A 30 -7.37 12.73 -13.87
N ILE A 31 -7.31 11.76 -12.94
CA ILE A 31 -8.26 10.63 -12.86
C ILE A 31 -9.68 11.17 -12.70
N ARG A 32 -9.89 12.13 -11.78
CA ARG A 32 -11.19 12.77 -11.60
C ARG A 32 -11.71 13.39 -12.88
N SER A 33 -10.85 14.13 -13.59
CA SER A 33 -11.21 14.79 -14.85
C SER A 33 -11.62 13.78 -15.93
N ILE A 34 -10.88 12.66 -16.03
CA ILE A 34 -11.19 11.57 -16.96
C ILE A 34 -12.53 10.92 -16.62
N MET A 35 -12.77 10.62 -15.35
CA MET A 35 -14.02 9.96 -14.91
C MET A 35 -15.24 10.86 -15.11
N VAL A 36 -15.13 12.15 -14.81
CA VAL A 36 -16.21 13.11 -15.06
C VAL A 36 -16.52 13.21 -16.57
N ARG A 37 -15.48 13.31 -17.43
CA ARG A 37 -15.66 13.40 -18.88
C ARG A 37 -16.21 12.12 -19.51
N SER A 38 -15.86 10.95 -18.96
CA SER A 38 -16.33 9.66 -19.47
C SER A 38 -17.72 9.27 -18.96
N GLY A 39 -18.34 10.08 -18.11
CA GLY A 39 -19.66 9.80 -17.52
C GLY A 39 -19.68 8.59 -16.58
N ARG A 40 -18.51 8.06 -16.19
CA ARG A 40 -18.36 6.92 -15.28
C ARG A 40 -18.27 7.37 -13.83
N ILE A 41 -19.23 8.17 -13.40
CA ILE A 41 -19.36 8.55 -11.99
C ILE A 41 -20.22 7.49 -11.35
N ALA A 42 -19.72 6.85 -10.29
CA ALA A 42 -20.47 5.83 -9.57
C ALA A 42 -21.80 6.39 -9.06
N ALA A 43 -22.87 5.63 -9.28
CA ALA A 43 -24.17 5.95 -8.69
C ALA A 43 -24.07 5.90 -7.16
N ILE A 44 -24.79 6.80 -6.49
CA ILE A 44 -24.91 6.78 -5.02
C ILE A 44 -25.64 5.51 -4.62
N ARG A 45 -25.03 4.71 -3.73
CA ARG A 45 -25.69 3.51 -3.16
C ARG A 45 -26.48 3.92 -1.91
N ASP A 46 -27.55 3.18 -1.61
CA ASP A 46 -28.39 3.42 -0.43
C ASP A 46 -27.62 3.39 0.91
N ARG A 47 -26.45 2.77 0.92
CA ARG A 47 -25.52 2.68 2.06
C ARG A 47 -24.47 3.80 2.11
N ASP A 48 -24.38 4.65 1.07
CA ASP A 48 -23.41 5.72 1.01
C ASP A 48 -23.90 6.90 1.85
N VAL A 49 -23.12 7.32 2.81
CA VAL A 49 -23.44 8.49 3.67
C VAL A 49 -23.36 9.79 2.86
N HIS A 50 -22.80 9.75 1.67
CA HIS A 50 -22.55 10.92 0.83
C HIS A 50 -23.68 11.18 -0.15
N THR A 51 -24.13 12.43 -0.20
CA THR A 51 -25.18 12.91 -1.12
C THR A 51 -24.66 13.22 -2.54
N GLN A 52 -23.34 13.22 -2.75
CA GLN A 52 -22.73 13.50 -4.06
C GLN A 52 -21.91 12.31 -4.54
N PRO A 53 -22.03 11.96 -5.85
CA PRO A 53 -21.23 10.89 -6.43
C PRO A 53 -19.73 11.23 -6.35
N LYS A 54 -18.94 10.39 -5.69
CA LYS A 54 -17.48 10.58 -5.61
C LYS A 54 -16.79 9.77 -6.71
N PRO A 55 -15.82 10.34 -7.45
CA PRO A 55 -15.01 9.57 -8.38
C PRO A 55 -14.16 8.58 -7.59
N ARG A 56 -14.23 7.31 -7.98
CA ARG A 56 -13.43 6.20 -7.47
C ARG A 56 -12.03 6.23 -8.12
N LEU A 57 -11.19 5.24 -7.91
CA LEU A 57 -9.81 5.12 -8.40
C LEU A 57 -8.76 5.98 -7.65
N GLY A 58 -9.07 6.45 -6.45
CA GLY A 58 -8.09 7.16 -5.60
C GLY A 58 -6.85 6.32 -5.26
N GLY A 59 -7.03 5.01 -5.05
CA GLY A 59 -5.95 4.07 -4.78
C GLY A 59 -4.89 4.01 -5.89
N ALA A 60 -5.31 4.09 -7.16
CA ALA A 60 -4.39 4.13 -8.29
C ALA A 60 -3.52 5.40 -8.29
N ALA A 61 -4.10 6.56 -7.94
CA ALA A 61 -3.36 7.82 -7.80
C ALA A 61 -2.34 7.75 -6.65
N MET A 62 -2.74 7.21 -5.50
CA MET A 62 -1.85 7.04 -4.35
C MET A 62 -0.70 6.09 -4.66
N PHE A 63 -0.96 4.97 -5.33
CA PHE A 63 0.08 4.03 -5.72
C PHE A 63 1.06 4.64 -6.74
N THR A 64 0.57 5.44 -7.68
CA THR A 64 1.44 6.18 -8.61
C THR A 64 2.35 7.15 -7.86
N GLY A 65 1.82 7.88 -6.88
CA GLY A 65 2.61 8.74 -5.99
C GLY A 65 3.66 7.97 -5.20
N PHE A 66 3.30 6.79 -4.67
CA PHE A 66 4.23 5.90 -3.99
C PHE A 66 5.36 5.43 -4.93
N LEU A 67 5.06 4.99 -6.14
CA LEU A 67 6.08 4.59 -7.12
C LEU A 67 7.03 5.73 -7.48
N ALA A 68 6.49 6.94 -7.67
CA ALA A 68 7.30 8.12 -7.92
C ALA A 68 8.23 8.43 -6.73
N ALA A 69 7.73 8.31 -5.51
CA ALA A 69 8.51 8.48 -4.29
C ALA A 69 9.65 7.46 -4.19
N VAL A 70 9.37 6.17 -4.45
CA VAL A 70 10.40 5.11 -4.47
C VAL A 70 11.45 5.41 -5.54
N PHE A 71 11.04 5.81 -6.74
CA PHE A 71 11.96 6.17 -7.82
C PHE A 71 12.90 7.31 -7.44
N ILE A 72 12.37 8.37 -6.81
CA ILE A 72 13.19 9.50 -6.35
C ILE A 72 14.10 9.07 -5.19
N ALA A 73 13.60 8.28 -4.24
CA ALA A 73 14.41 7.78 -3.13
C ALA A 73 15.66 7.02 -3.58
N GLN A 74 15.58 6.29 -4.70
CA GLN A 74 16.72 5.59 -5.30
C GLN A 74 17.81 6.54 -5.83
N GLN A 75 17.47 7.79 -6.13
CA GLN A 75 18.42 8.77 -6.65
C GLN A 75 19.07 9.63 -5.54
N LEU A 76 18.51 9.59 -4.32
CA LEU A 76 18.97 10.41 -3.20
C LEU A 76 20.11 9.71 -2.43
N PRO A 77 21.29 10.35 -2.23
CA PRO A 77 22.48 9.70 -1.69
C PRO A 77 22.29 9.06 -0.32
N ALA A 78 21.56 9.70 0.60
CA ALA A 78 21.35 9.16 1.94
C ALA A 78 20.36 8.00 1.98
N LEU A 79 19.48 7.88 0.98
CA LEU A 79 18.47 6.83 0.89
C LEU A 79 18.88 5.68 -0.06
N THR A 80 19.91 5.89 -0.89
CA THR A 80 20.35 4.92 -1.92
C THR A 80 20.63 3.53 -1.34
N ARG A 81 21.17 3.44 -0.12
CA ARG A 81 21.48 2.14 0.53
C ARG A 81 20.25 1.27 0.77
N GLY A 82 19.08 1.88 0.99
CA GLY A 82 17.83 1.15 1.21
C GLY A 82 16.99 0.92 -0.05
N PHE A 83 17.31 1.61 -1.16
CA PHE A 83 16.47 1.61 -2.36
C PHE A 83 17.18 1.23 -3.66
N LYS A 84 18.52 1.17 -3.67
CA LYS A 84 19.28 0.89 -4.90
C LYS A 84 20.39 -0.15 -4.68
N PRO A 85 20.43 -1.28 -5.39
CA PRO A 85 19.33 -1.74 -6.25
C PRO A 85 18.05 -1.91 -5.44
N ILE A 86 16.89 -2.00 -6.10
CA ILE A 86 15.62 -2.25 -5.38
C ILE A 86 15.83 -3.48 -4.49
N THR A 87 15.72 -3.31 -3.17
CA THR A 87 15.87 -4.43 -2.25
C THR A 87 14.74 -5.44 -2.47
N PRO A 88 14.97 -6.74 -2.19
CA PRO A 88 13.92 -7.75 -2.31
C PRO A 88 12.64 -7.35 -1.54
N GLU A 89 12.79 -6.74 -0.36
CA GLU A 89 11.67 -6.29 0.46
C GLU A 89 10.87 -5.17 -0.22
N MET A 90 11.57 -4.18 -0.79
CA MET A 90 10.90 -3.11 -1.53
C MET A 90 10.23 -3.64 -2.79
N GLY A 91 10.88 -4.58 -3.49
CA GLY A 91 10.29 -5.29 -4.61
C GLY A 91 9.00 -6.01 -4.22
N ALA A 92 9.00 -6.69 -3.08
CA ALA A 92 7.82 -7.38 -2.54
C ALA A 92 6.66 -6.41 -2.27
N VAL A 93 6.93 -5.26 -1.63
CA VAL A 93 5.93 -4.23 -1.36
C VAL A 93 5.36 -3.65 -2.65
N VAL A 94 6.21 -3.33 -3.64
CA VAL A 94 5.77 -2.78 -4.93
C VAL A 94 4.89 -3.79 -5.68
N MET A 95 5.30 -5.06 -5.74
CA MET A 95 4.52 -6.10 -6.44
C MET A 95 3.20 -6.40 -5.75
N ALA A 96 3.20 -6.51 -4.43
CA ALA A 96 1.96 -6.70 -3.66
C ALA A 96 1.01 -5.50 -3.82
N GLY A 97 1.54 -4.28 -3.72
CA GLY A 97 0.79 -3.06 -3.94
C GLY A 97 0.18 -2.99 -5.35
N PHE A 98 0.93 -3.42 -6.37
CA PHE A 98 0.43 -3.50 -7.74
C PHE A 98 -0.76 -4.45 -7.88
N VAL A 99 -0.69 -5.65 -7.29
CA VAL A 99 -1.80 -6.61 -7.28
C VAL A 99 -3.03 -6.02 -6.59
N ILE A 100 -2.85 -5.43 -5.40
CA ILE A 100 -3.94 -4.84 -4.62
C ILE A 100 -4.60 -3.68 -5.39
N VAL A 101 -3.80 -2.83 -6.04
CA VAL A 101 -4.31 -1.72 -6.85
C VAL A 101 -5.10 -2.20 -8.07
N ILE A 102 -4.63 -3.26 -8.74
CA ILE A 102 -5.40 -3.86 -9.85
C ILE A 102 -6.75 -4.36 -9.34
N VAL A 103 -6.77 -5.08 -8.23
CA VAL A 103 -8.04 -5.55 -7.61
C VAL A 103 -8.94 -4.37 -7.25
N GLY A 104 -8.38 -3.29 -6.69
CA GLY A 104 -9.12 -2.07 -6.38
C GLY A 104 -9.69 -1.38 -7.63
N ILE A 105 -8.92 -1.31 -8.72
CA ILE A 105 -9.40 -0.75 -10.00
C ILE A 105 -10.54 -1.60 -10.57
N ILE A 106 -10.41 -2.94 -10.51
CA ILE A 106 -11.45 -3.85 -10.97
C ILE A 106 -12.72 -3.68 -10.12
N ASP A 107 -12.58 -3.57 -8.79
CA ASP A 107 -13.70 -3.31 -7.88
C ASP A 107 -14.39 -1.97 -8.19
N ASP A 108 -13.61 -0.92 -8.41
CA ASP A 108 -14.13 0.41 -8.73
C ASP A 108 -14.88 0.47 -10.07
N ILE A 109 -14.50 -0.37 -11.04
CA ILE A 109 -15.10 -0.39 -12.38
C ILE A 109 -16.29 -1.38 -12.46
N PHE A 110 -16.16 -2.58 -11.88
CA PHE A 110 -17.09 -3.69 -12.07
C PHE A 110 -17.94 -3.98 -10.84
N GLU A 111 -17.66 -3.32 -9.70
CA GLU A 111 -18.38 -3.54 -8.44
C GLU A 111 -18.42 -5.03 -8.04
N ILE A 112 -17.23 -5.63 -7.93
CA ILE A 112 -17.10 -7.04 -7.59
C ILE A 112 -17.67 -7.34 -6.19
N ASP A 113 -18.09 -8.59 -5.99
CA ASP A 113 -18.58 -9.06 -4.70
C ASP A 113 -17.47 -9.09 -3.63
N ALA A 114 -17.87 -9.03 -2.36
CA ALA A 114 -16.95 -8.96 -1.23
C ALA A 114 -15.98 -10.15 -1.17
N ILE A 115 -16.42 -11.34 -1.59
CA ILE A 115 -15.59 -12.56 -1.59
C ILE A 115 -14.47 -12.45 -2.63
N THR A 116 -14.81 -12.01 -3.85
CA THR A 116 -13.83 -11.82 -4.93
C THR A 116 -12.79 -10.76 -4.54
N LYS A 117 -13.23 -9.66 -3.92
CA LYS A 117 -12.35 -8.63 -3.38
C LYS A 117 -11.39 -9.17 -2.32
N LEU A 118 -11.92 -9.93 -1.35
CA LEU A 118 -11.15 -10.58 -0.29
C LEU A 118 -10.07 -11.51 -0.87
N ILE A 119 -10.44 -12.37 -1.82
CA ILE A 119 -9.50 -13.27 -2.51
C ILE A 119 -8.38 -12.46 -3.17
N GLY A 120 -8.71 -11.38 -3.86
CA GLY A 120 -7.72 -10.51 -4.50
C GLY A 120 -6.75 -9.86 -3.49
N GLN A 121 -7.25 -9.44 -2.34
CA GLN A 121 -6.44 -8.88 -1.26
C GLN A 121 -5.50 -9.93 -0.65
N ILE A 122 -6.00 -11.14 -0.38
CA ILE A 122 -5.20 -12.27 0.11
C ILE A 122 -4.10 -12.63 -0.90
N LEU A 123 -4.41 -12.65 -2.21
CA LEU A 123 -3.40 -12.89 -3.24
C LEU A 123 -2.29 -11.84 -3.21
N GLY A 124 -2.62 -10.56 -3.08
CA GLY A 124 -1.64 -9.49 -2.93
C GLY A 124 -0.75 -9.67 -1.69
N ALA A 125 -1.35 -10.00 -0.54
CA ALA A 125 -0.63 -10.27 0.69
C ALA A 125 0.27 -11.52 0.59
N MET A 126 -0.20 -12.57 -0.10
CA MET A 126 0.61 -13.76 -0.38
C MET A 126 1.81 -13.46 -1.28
N VAL A 127 1.66 -12.63 -2.32
CA VAL A 127 2.77 -12.20 -3.17
C VAL A 127 3.87 -11.55 -2.33
N MET A 128 3.50 -10.65 -1.42
CA MET A 128 4.45 -10.00 -0.51
C MET A 128 5.19 -11.02 0.36
N SER A 129 4.45 -11.96 0.94
CA SER A 129 4.99 -12.98 1.83
C SER A 129 5.90 -13.97 1.12
N LEU A 130 5.50 -14.44 -0.08
CA LEU A 130 6.30 -15.36 -0.90
C LEU A 130 7.58 -14.72 -1.44
N MET A 131 7.61 -13.40 -1.61
CA MET A 131 8.81 -12.66 -1.96
C MET A 131 9.75 -12.41 -0.76
N GLY A 132 9.48 -13.00 0.39
CA GLY A 132 10.35 -12.99 1.56
C GLY A 132 10.00 -11.94 2.63
N LEU A 133 8.96 -11.14 2.41
CA LEU A 133 8.50 -10.18 3.41
C LEU A 133 7.41 -10.84 4.29
N SER A 134 7.83 -11.68 5.22
CA SER A 134 6.94 -12.42 6.09
C SER A 134 7.35 -12.34 7.57
N TRP A 135 6.40 -12.53 8.47
CA TRP A 135 6.61 -12.50 9.92
C TRP A 135 7.24 -13.81 10.37
N THR A 136 8.54 -13.85 10.45
CA THR A 136 9.30 -15.04 10.92
C THR A 136 9.48 -15.08 12.42
N LEU A 137 9.31 -13.97 13.12
CA LEU A 137 9.48 -13.85 14.57
C LEU A 137 8.20 -13.32 15.21
N LEU A 138 7.62 -14.09 16.12
CA LEU A 138 6.49 -13.67 16.94
C LEU A 138 6.95 -13.47 18.38
N TYR A 139 6.74 -12.27 18.89
CA TYR A 139 7.01 -11.97 20.28
C TYR A 139 5.73 -12.19 21.10
N LEU A 140 5.74 -13.21 21.96
CA LEU A 140 4.62 -13.48 22.85
C LEU A 140 4.81 -12.73 24.17
N PRO A 141 3.87 -11.84 24.56
CA PRO A 141 3.97 -11.08 25.81
C PRO A 141 3.66 -11.91 27.07
N PHE A 142 3.48 -13.22 26.93
CA PHE A 142 3.13 -14.13 28.01
C PHE A 142 4.34 -14.98 28.40
N GLY A 143 4.67 -15.03 29.70
CA GLY A 143 5.80 -15.78 30.25
C GLY A 143 7.15 -15.07 30.13
N ASP A 144 8.23 -15.85 30.16
CA ASP A 144 9.62 -15.35 30.13
C ASP A 144 10.06 -14.81 28.77
N ARG A 145 9.31 -13.89 28.16
CA ARG A 145 9.65 -13.18 26.90
C ARG A 145 10.14 -14.12 25.78
N THR A 146 9.38 -15.14 25.51
CA THR A 146 9.74 -16.12 24.49
C THR A 146 9.51 -15.58 23.10
N THR A 147 10.59 -15.41 22.32
CA THR A 147 10.50 -15.16 20.88
C THR A 147 10.30 -16.50 20.20
N VAL A 148 9.19 -16.68 19.53
CA VAL A 148 8.90 -17.89 18.74
C VAL A 148 9.31 -17.63 17.30
N VAL A 149 10.18 -18.49 16.78
CA VAL A 149 10.50 -18.54 15.35
C VAL A 149 9.41 -19.33 14.66
N ILE A 150 8.78 -18.74 13.68
CA ILE A 150 7.69 -19.36 12.91
C ILE A 150 8.27 -19.92 11.62
N ASP A 151 7.93 -21.14 11.28
CA ASP A 151 8.28 -21.77 10.01
C ASP A 151 7.65 -21.01 8.84
N GLN A 152 8.24 -21.17 7.64
CA GLN A 152 7.87 -20.41 6.45
C GLN A 152 6.37 -20.48 6.10
N LEU A 153 5.76 -21.66 6.15
CA LEU A 153 4.34 -21.81 5.81
C LEU A 153 3.40 -21.07 6.77
N PRO A 154 3.47 -21.31 8.10
CA PRO A 154 2.67 -20.53 9.05
C PRO A 154 2.97 -19.03 9.01
N SER A 155 4.22 -18.65 8.81
CA SER A 155 4.64 -17.26 8.65
C SER A 155 3.93 -16.57 7.48
N ASN A 156 3.85 -17.23 6.34
CA ASN A 156 3.16 -16.71 5.17
C ASN A 156 1.66 -16.53 5.44
N VAL A 157 1.04 -17.50 6.11
CA VAL A 157 -0.40 -17.43 6.47
C VAL A 157 -0.67 -16.28 7.44
N VAL A 158 0.13 -16.18 8.51
CA VAL A 158 0.00 -15.09 9.51
C VAL A 158 0.18 -13.73 8.84
N THR A 159 1.18 -13.60 7.98
CA THR A 159 1.44 -12.35 7.24
C THR A 159 0.28 -11.99 6.34
N ALA A 160 -0.26 -12.96 5.59
CA ALA A 160 -1.39 -12.73 4.69
C ALA A 160 -2.65 -12.30 5.48
N LEU A 161 -3.00 -13.02 6.54
CA LEU A 161 -4.16 -12.71 7.38
C LEU A 161 -4.02 -11.33 8.06
N PHE A 162 -2.85 -11.01 8.58
CA PHE A 162 -2.59 -9.72 9.21
C PHE A 162 -2.70 -8.57 8.22
N THR A 163 -2.08 -8.70 7.05
CA THR A 163 -2.12 -7.70 5.99
C THR A 163 -3.56 -7.49 5.49
N ASP A 164 -4.29 -8.58 5.25
CA ASP A 164 -5.68 -8.52 4.82
C ASP A 164 -6.58 -7.85 5.88
N THR A 165 -6.40 -8.21 7.16
CA THR A 165 -7.12 -7.57 8.27
C THR A 165 -6.86 -6.05 8.30
N LEU A 166 -5.62 -5.62 8.11
CA LEU A 166 -5.30 -4.18 8.06
C LEU A 166 -5.93 -3.48 6.87
N ILE A 167 -5.89 -4.09 5.68
CA ILE A 167 -6.52 -3.52 4.47
C ILE A 167 -8.03 -3.34 4.70
N ASN A 168 -8.69 -4.36 5.23
CA ASN A 168 -10.13 -4.30 5.48
C ASN A 168 -10.50 -3.32 6.61
N ALA A 169 -9.68 -3.24 7.67
CA ALA A 169 -9.87 -2.26 8.73
C ALA A 169 -9.75 -0.81 8.21
N LEU A 170 -8.74 -0.54 7.35
CA LEU A 170 -8.57 0.77 6.74
C LEU A 170 -9.70 1.10 5.76
N ASN A 171 -10.16 0.14 4.96
CA ASN A 171 -11.31 0.32 4.08
C ASN A 171 -12.57 0.64 4.88
N PHE A 172 -12.80 -0.07 5.99
CA PHE A 172 -13.95 0.19 6.85
C PHE A 172 -13.92 1.59 7.46
N VAL A 173 -12.76 2.04 7.93
CA VAL A 173 -12.60 3.41 8.46
C VAL A 173 -12.83 4.45 7.36
N ALA A 174 -12.31 4.22 6.14
CA ALA A 174 -12.48 5.13 5.01
C ALA A 174 -13.95 5.22 4.52
N ASP A 175 -14.75 4.16 4.72
CA ASP A 175 -16.17 4.15 4.36
C ASP A 175 -17.04 4.91 5.39
N LEU A 176 -16.51 5.21 6.59
CA LEU A 176 -17.22 5.95 7.64
C LEU A 176 -17.12 7.48 7.50
N ASP A 177 -16.15 8.02 6.75
CA ASP A 177 -15.93 9.43 6.48
C ASP A 177 -16.61 9.86 5.14
#